data_2a59ea7cfdd545ac00b2ab0d43d7ae7c
#
_entry.id   2a59ea7cfdd545ac00b2ab0d43d7ae7c
#
_cell.length_a   1.000
_cell.length_b   1.000
_cell.length_c   1.000
_cell.angle_alpha   90.00
_cell.angle_beta   90.00
_cell.angle_gamma   90.00
#
_symmetry.space_group_name_H-M   'P 1'
#
loop_
_entity.id
_entity.type
_entity.pdbx_description
1 polymer ?
#
loop_
_entity_poly.entity_id
_entity_poly.type
_entity_poly.pdbx_seq_one_letter_code
_entity_poly.pdbx_strand_id
1 'polypeptide(L)'
;MIKLNIELICSGSELLTGKLNTHASFIGAKLNEIGLSLTLITTVADRKSEFKAVLQDAVKRSSVIIVTGGLGPTFDDITVETVS
;
A
#
# COMPACT_ATOMS: atom_id res chain seq x y z
N MET A 1 -2.91 15.15 20.05
CA MET A 1 -2.65 13.78 19.59
C MET A 1 -2.28 13.78 18.11
N ILE A 2 -1.18 13.15 17.78
CA ILE A 2 -0.74 13.06 16.39
C ILE A 2 -1.45 11.89 15.72
N LYS A 3 -2.15 12.19 14.64
CA LYS A 3 -2.83 11.15 13.87
C LYS A 3 -1.89 10.66 12.78
N LEU A 4 -1.63 9.37 12.77
CA LEU A 4 -0.77 8.74 11.80
C LEU A 4 -1.60 8.27 10.60
N ASN A 5 -1.27 8.79 9.43
CA ASN A 5 -1.90 8.35 8.19
C ASN A 5 -1.06 7.24 7.58
N ILE A 6 -1.65 6.06 7.49
CA ILE A 6 -0.98 4.88 6.95
C ILE A 6 -1.70 4.47 5.68
N GLU A 7 -0.99 4.48 4.58
CA GLU A 7 -1.55 4.17 3.28
C GLU A 7 -0.94 2.89 2.73
N LEU A 8 -1.80 2.01 2.21
CA LEU A 8 -1.38 0.76 1.56
C LEU A 8 -1.61 0.88 0.07
N ILE A 9 -0.59 0.63 -0.72
CA ILE A 9 -0.69 0.61 -2.18
C ILE A 9 -0.44 -0.81 -2.65
N CYS A 10 -1.44 -1.40 -3.29
CA CYS A 10 -1.36 -2.77 -3.80
C CYS A 10 -1.28 -2.73 -5.32
N SER A 11 -0.24 -3.35 -5.90
CA SER A 11 -0.14 -3.44 -7.34
C SER A 11 -0.44 -4.87 -7.80
N GLY A 12 -1.22 -4.98 -8.86
CA GLY A 12 -1.60 -6.28 -9.38
C GLY A 12 -2.84 -6.16 -10.23
N SER A 13 -2.71 -6.39 -11.53
CA SER A 13 -3.85 -6.27 -12.45
C SER A 13 -4.99 -7.22 -12.07
N GLU A 14 -4.66 -8.40 -11.52
CA GLU A 14 -5.65 -9.37 -11.09
C GLU A 14 -6.54 -8.85 -9.96
N LEU A 15 -6.03 -7.92 -9.14
CA LEU A 15 -6.82 -7.34 -8.05
C LEU A 15 -7.94 -6.45 -8.60
N LEU A 16 -7.73 -5.85 -9.76
CA LEU A 16 -8.72 -5.00 -10.39
C LEU A 16 -9.81 -5.79 -11.09
N THR A 17 -9.56 -7.08 -11.33
CA THR A 17 -10.53 -7.95 -11.99
C THR A 17 -11.34 -8.80 -11.02
N GLY A 18 -11.21 -8.54 -9.73
CA GLY A 18 -12.05 -9.17 -8.73
C GLY A 18 -11.37 -10.18 -7.82
N LYS A 19 -10.06 -10.38 -7.97
CA LYS A 19 -9.34 -11.28 -7.07
C LYS A 19 -9.28 -10.67 -5.68
N LEU A 20 -9.47 -11.50 -4.65
CA LEU A 20 -9.43 -11.05 -3.26
C LEU A 20 -8.04 -10.56 -2.88
N ASN A 21 -8.00 -9.38 -2.26
CA ASN A 21 -6.74 -8.80 -1.80
C ASN A 21 -6.42 -9.28 -0.39
N THR A 22 -5.73 -10.41 -0.29
CA THR A 22 -5.37 -10.99 1.00
C THR A 22 -4.28 -10.21 1.71
N HIS A 23 -3.44 -9.49 0.96
CA HIS A 23 -2.40 -8.65 1.56
C HIS A 23 -3.00 -7.53 2.39
N ALA A 24 -4.05 -6.88 1.89
CA ALA A 24 -4.71 -5.80 2.62
C ALA A 24 -5.29 -6.31 3.93
N SER A 25 -5.94 -7.47 3.92
CA SER A 25 -6.50 -8.07 5.12
C SER A 25 -5.41 -8.39 6.15
N PHE A 26 -4.33 -8.99 5.69
CA PHE A 26 -3.23 -9.37 6.56
C PHE A 26 -2.57 -8.14 7.20
N ILE A 27 -2.25 -7.15 6.40
CA ILE A 27 -1.58 -5.94 6.87
C ILE A 27 -2.47 -5.16 7.83
N GLY A 28 -3.76 -5.03 7.49
CA GLY A 28 -4.70 -4.36 8.37
C GLY A 28 -4.79 -5.02 9.73
N ALA A 29 -4.86 -6.35 9.76
CA ALA A 29 -4.92 -7.09 11.01
C ALA A 29 -3.63 -6.91 11.83
N LYS A 30 -2.48 -6.95 11.18
CA LYS A 30 -1.19 -6.77 11.87
C LYS A 30 -1.06 -5.38 12.47
N LEU A 31 -1.49 -4.35 11.74
CA LEU A 31 -1.45 -3.00 12.27
C LEU A 31 -2.38 -2.84 13.47
N ASN A 32 -3.56 -3.45 13.41
CA ASN A 32 -4.50 -3.39 14.54
C ASN A 32 -3.92 -4.03 15.79
N GLU A 33 -3.08 -5.05 15.66
CA GLU A 33 -2.46 -5.70 16.81
C GLU A 33 -1.54 -4.74 17.59
N ILE A 34 -1.00 -3.74 16.92
CA ILE A 34 -0.12 -2.76 17.55
C ILE A 34 -0.81 -1.39 17.71
N GLY A 35 -2.12 -1.36 17.60
CA GLY A 35 -2.89 -0.15 17.84
C GLY A 35 -2.96 0.83 16.69
N LEU A 36 -2.64 0.40 15.48
CA LEU A 36 -2.66 1.24 14.29
C LEU A 36 -3.73 0.78 13.32
N SER A 37 -4.12 1.66 12.40
CA SER A 37 -5.13 1.33 11.39
C SER A 37 -4.71 1.90 10.05
N LEU A 38 -5.05 1.18 8.98
CA LEU A 38 -4.88 1.71 7.64
C LEU A 38 -5.87 2.87 7.43
N THR A 39 -5.36 3.95 6.85
CA THR A 39 -6.18 5.11 6.52
C THR A 39 -6.74 5.00 5.12
N LEU A 40 -5.95 4.45 4.20
CA LEU A 40 -6.33 4.37 2.80
C LEU A 40 -5.69 3.15 2.16
N ILE A 41 -6.46 2.47 1.31
CA ILE A 41 -5.96 1.34 0.51
C ILE A 41 -6.20 1.69 -0.95
N THR A 42 -5.14 1.64 -1.74
CA THR A 42 -5.22 1.92 -3.17
C THR A 42 -4.74 0.70 -3.94
N THR A 43 -5.49 0.31 -4.95
CA THR A 43 -5.13 -0.80 -5.82
C THR A 43 -4.84 -0.27 -7.22
N VAL A 44 -3.71 -0.65 -7.78
CA VAL A 44 -3.30 -0.22 -9.12
C VAL A 44 -2.90 -1.41 -9.98
N ALA A 45 -3.02 -1.24 -11.29
CA ALA A 45 -2.56 -2.25 -12.24
C ALA A 45 -1.02 -2.36 -12.20
N ASP A 46 -0.49 -3.45 -12.74
CA ASP A 46 0.97 -3.68 -12.81
C ASP A 46 1.60 -2.79 -13.87
N ARG A 47 1.56 -1.49 -13.67
CA ARG A 47 2.15 -0.50 -14.58
C ARG A 47 2.93 0.50 -13.78
N LYS A 48 4.20 0.67 -14.15
CA LYS A 48 5.10 1.56 -13.42
C LYS A 48 4.63 3.01 -13.40
N SER A 49 4.08 3.49 -14.50
CA SER A 49 3.64 4.89 -14.58
C SER A 49 2.48 5.17 -13.65
N GLU A 50 1.52 4.26 -13.58
CA GLU A 50 0.36 4.41 -12.69
C GLU A 50 0.78 4.28 -11.23
N PHE A 51 1.63 3.31 -10.94
CA PHE A 51 2.14 3.13 -9.59
C PHE A 51 2.90 4.37 -9.13
N LYS A 52 3.76 4.91 -9.99
CA LYS A 52 4.55 6.08 -9.67
C LYS A 52 3.67 7.29 -9.37
N ALA A 53 2.62 7.49 -10.15
CA ALA A 53 1.70 8.60 -9.94
C ALA A 53 0.99 8.47 -8.60
N VAL A 54 0.51 7.28 -8.27
CA VAL A 54 -0.16 7.02 -7.00
C VAL A 54 0.81 7.23 -5.83
N LEU A 55 2.04 6.75 -5.97
CA LEU A 55 3.04 6.90 -4.92
C LEU A 55 3.38 8.36 -4.69
N GLN A 56 3.52 9.15 -5.76
CA GLN A 56 3.80 10.58 -5.63
C GLN A 56 2.70 11.32 -4.86
N ASP A 57 1.45 10.93 -5.10
CA ASP A 57 0.34 11.53 -4.36
C ASP A 57 0.34 11.08 -2.90
N ALA A 58 0.64 9.81 -2.67
CA ALA A 58 0.66 9.25 -1.33
C ALA A 58 1.70 9.92 -0.44
N VAL A 59 2.90 10.18 -0.96
CA VAL A 59 3.96 10.78 -0.16
C VAL A 59 3.62 12.20 0.28
N LYS A 60 2.69 12.85 -0.39
CA LYS A 60 2.27 14.21 -0.02
C LYS A 60 1.29 14.25 1.14
N ARG A 61 0.63 13.14 1.43
CA ARG A 61 -0.47 13.11 2.40
C ARG A 61 -0.31 12.10 3.53
N SER A 62 0.52 11.07 3.34
CA SER A 62 0.61 9.98 4.32
C SER A 62 1.94 9.97 5.03
N SER A 63 1.90 9.58 6.32
CA SER A 63 3.10 9.46 7.15
C SER A 63 3.84 8.16 6.87
N VAL A 64 3.09 7.08 6.60
CA VAL A 64 3.65 5.76 6.33
C VAL A 64 3.01 5.23 5.07
N ILE A 65 3.82 4.67 4.18
CA ILE A 65 3.33 4.06 2.95
C ILE A 65 3.85 2.63 2.90
N ILE A 66 2.92 1.69 2.74
CA ILE A 66 3.23 0.27 2.62
C ILE A 66 2.87 -0.14 1.19
N VAL A 67 3.81 -0.77 0.51
CA VAL A 67 3.61 -1.19 -0.88
C VAL A 67 3.68 -2.69 -0.95
N THR A 68 2.69 -3.32 -1.60
CA THR A 68 2.69 -4.75 -1.87
C THR A 68 2.50 -5.00 -3.36
N GLY A 69 3.01 -6.12 -3.85
CA GLY A 69 2.83 -6.54 -5.23
C GLY A 69 4.12 -6.58 -6.01
N GLY A 70 4.07 -7.26 -7.13
CA GLY A 70 5.24 -7.47 -7.97
C GLY A 70 5.33 -6.44 -9.06
N LEU A 71 6.16 -5.42 -8.85
CA LEU A 71 6.44 -4.41 -9.87
C LEU A 71 7.67 -4.75 -10.69
N GLY A 72 8.16 -5.97 -10.55
CA GLY A 72 9.34 -6.44 -11.22
C GLY A 72 9.93 -7.59 -10.42
N PRO A 73 10.97 -8.24 -10.92
CA PRO A 73 11.51 -9.44 -10.28
C PRO A 73 12.09 -9.20 -8.89
N THR A 74 12.32 -7.96 -8.50
CA THR A 74 12.89 -7.64 -7.20
C THR A 74 11.88 -7.07 -6.20
N PHE A 75 10.61 -6.96 -6.59
CA PHE A 75 9.60 -6.36 -5.72
C PHE A 75 8.54 -7.36 -5.30
N ASP A 76 8.99 -8.48 -4.75
CA ASP A 76 8.08 -9.49 -4.23
C ASP A 76 7.74 -9.27 -2.77
N ASP A 77 8.50 -8.43 -2.11
CA ASP A 77 8.36 -8.19 -0.69
C ASP A 77 7.55 -6.93 -0.39
N ILE A 78 7.20 -6.79 0.86
CA ILE A 78 6.52 -5.60 1.34
C ILE A 78 7.56 -4.51 1.59
N THR A 79 7.34 -3.35 1.00
CA THR A 79 8.20 -2.19 1.24
C THR A 79 7.46 -1.21 2.12
N VAL A 80 8.10 -0.78 3.20
CA VAL A 80 7.53 0.21 4.10
C VAL A 80 8.42 1.43 4.09
N GLU A 81 7.83 2.58 3.79
CA GLU A 81 8.55 3.85 3.80
C GLU A 81 7.85 4.82 4.72
N THR A 82 8.63 5.53 5.52
CA THR A 82 8.13 6.58 6.38
C THR A 82 8.44 7.92 5.75
N VAL A 83 7.42 8.76 5.65
CA VAL A 83 7.53 10.09 5.05
C VAL A 83 7.27 11.12 6.13
N SER A 84 8.19 12.01 6.28
CA SER A 84 8.06 13.09 7.27
C SER A 84 7.64 14.40 6.64
#